data_9b6021283985b4e976fc781feb232aad
#
_entry.id   9b6021283985b4e976fc781feb232aad
#
_cell.length_a   1.000
_cell.length_b   1.000
_cell.length_c   1.000
_cell.angle_alpha   90.00
_cell.angle_beta   90.00
_cell.angle_gamma   90.00
#
_symmetry.space_group_name_H-M   'P 1'
#
loop_
_entity.id
_entity.type
_entity.pdbx_description
1 polymer ?
#
loop_
_entity_poly.entity_id
_entity_poly.type
_entity_poly.pdbx_seq_one_letter_code
_entity_poly.pdbx_strand_id
1 'polypeptide(L)'
;TFAGDYLTNTNQNAAFLRMIARGASIDVDGVYSNPAGLAFLPQNGLQVALTIQSAYQTRDIAATSPLWTMDGQTSVRNYEGKASAPVIPSVHAVYKNGDWAFSGSFAIVGGGGKASFNTGLPMFDAAAIGLVNSTSDMLKPNMYNINSAMEGRQYIYGLQLGASYKINEHFSVFAGARMNYFTGGYKGFLNIALKEGVAGQIGAAIVQQIMGANPNLSLEQAQQIAQEQSAPMLQKLNDTKLELDCDQTGWGLTPIIGVDAKFGKLNLAAKYEFKANMNIENNTHKLEFPDAAAAYMAPYQHGVNTPSDLPSMLSVAASYEFLPSLRASVEYHFFDDKNAGMADNKQKTLKHGTHEYLAGVEWDINKIFTVSGGYQKTDYGLSDAFQTDTSFSCDSYSVGLGGRINLSKALSLDVAYFWTTYSDYTKENPRGLDEAMASMDKDVYSRTNKVFGV
;
A
#
# COMPACT_ATOMS: atom_id res chain seq x y z
N THR A 1 1.01 0.01 -4.48
CA THR A 1 -0.03 -0.99 -4.28
C THR A 1 -0.59 -1.40 -5.59
N PHE A 2 -0.83 -2.64 -5.68
CA PHE A 2 -1.46 -3.29 -6.80
C PHE A 2 -2.99 -3.07 -6.70
N ALA A 3 -3.73 -3.37 -7.73
CA ALA A 3 -5.18 -3.41 -7.66
C ALA A 3 -5.60 -4.50 -6.65
N GLY A 4 -6.60 -4.24 -5.84
CA GLY A 4 -7.06 -5.11 -4.77
C GLY A 4 -7.30 -4.33 -3.48
N ASP A 5 -7.51 -5.03 -2.40
CA ASP A 5 -7.66 -4.42 -1.08
C ASP A 5 -6.33 -3.81 -0.57
N TYR A 6 -6.29 -3.40 0.69
CA TYR A 6 -5.11 -2.76 1.29
C TYR A 6 -3.89 -3.66 1.39
N LEU A 7 -4.07 -4.97 1.45
CA LEU A 7 -3.00 -5.95 1.64
C LEU A 7 -2.92 -7.00 0.52
N THR A 8 -4.00 -7.25 -0.22
CA THR A 8 -4.09 -8.32 -1.22
C THR A 8 -3.82 -7.80 -2.62
N ASN A 9 -2.99 -8.50 -3.39
CA ASN A 9 -2.72 -8.25 -4.80
C ASN A 9 -3.41 -9.29 -5.65
N THR A 10 -4.30 -8.86 -6.54
CA THR A 10 -5.00 -9.73 -7.49
C THR A 10 -4.32 -9.81 -8.85
N ASN A 11 -3.45 -8.85 -9.18
CA ASN A 11 -2.72 -8.76 -10.44
C ASN A 11 -1.40 -9.54 -10.40
N GLN A 12 -1.47 -10.85 -10.23
CA GLN A 12 -0.28 -11.67 -10.00
C GLN A 12 0.42 -12.17 -11.27
N ASN A 13 -0.20 -12.00 -12.44
CA ASN A 13 0.33 -12.54 -13.70
C ASN A 13 0.00 -11.65 -14.90
N ALA A 14 0.71 -11.87 -16.02
CA ALA A 14 0.54 -11.11 -17.25
C ALA A 14 -0.83 -11.32 -17.91
N ALA A 15 -1.43 -12.50 -17.76
CA ALA A 15 -2.77 -12.76 -18.30
C ALA A 15 -3.83 -11.88 -17.62
N PHE A 16 -3.73 -11.65 -16.31
CA PHE A 16 -4.57 -10.69 -15.60
C PHE A 16 -4.30 -9.26 -16.12
N LEU A 17 -3.04 -8.85 -16.19
CA LEU A 17 -2.70 -7.48 -16.57
C LEU A 17 -3.24 -7.11 -17.95
N ARG A 18 -3.30 -8.06 -18.90
CA ARG A 18 -3.77 -7.81 -20.26
C ARG A 18 -5.29 -7.90 -20.46
N MET A 19 -6.02 -8.55 -19.55
CA MET A 19 -7.48 -8.79 -19.71
C MET A 19 -8.29 -8.43 -18.46
N ILE A 20 -7.69 -8.45 -17.28
CA ILE A 20 -8.26 -8.14 -15.96
C ILE A 20 -9.28 -9.19 -15.47
N ALA A 21 -10.42 -9.36 -16.11
CA ALA A 21 -11.48 -10.29 -15.66
C ALA A 21 -11.16 -11.75 -16.00
N ARG A 22 -10.37 -12.41 -15.15
CA ARG A 22 -9.88 -13.80 -15.36
C ARG A 22 -10.59 -14.85 -14.51
N GLY A 23 -11.52 -14.45 -13.63
CA GLY A 23 -12.14 -15.33 -12.63
C GLY A 23 -12.99 -16.48 -13.20
N ALA A 24 -13.42 -16.42 -14.46
CA ALA A 24 -14.10 -17.50 -15.15
C ALA A 24 -13.27 -18.03 -16.36
N SER A 25 -12.00 -17.69 -16.47
CA SER A 25 -11.10 -18.19 -17.51
C SER A 25 -10.59 -19.60 -17.15
N ILE A 26 -10.46 -20.45 -18.15
CA ILE A 26 -9.90 -21.81 -18.04
C ILE A 26 -8.53 -21.79 -18.69
N ASP A 27 -7.52 -21.47 -17.91
CA ASP A 27 -6.12 -21.32 -18.35
C ASP A 27 -5.19 -21.55 -17.16
N VAL A 28 -3.87 -21.58 -17.35
CA VAL A 28 -2.89 -21.86 -16.29
C VAL A 28 -2.93 -20.81 -15.17
N ASP A 29 -3.19 -19.54 -15.49
CA ASP A 29 -3.36 -18.47 -14.49
C ASP A 29 -4.58 -18.68 -13.59
N GLY A 30 -5.49 -19.58 -13.97
CA GLY A 30 -6.59 -20.07 -13.12
C GLY A 30 -6.14 -20.66 -11.79
N VAL A 31 -4.87 -21.05 -11.64
CA VAL A 31 -4.34 -21.47 -10.33
C VAL A 31 -4.67 -20.44 -9.25
N TYR A 32 -4.62 -19.15 -9.56
CA TYR A 32 -5.05 -18.09 -8.66
C TYR A 32 -6.50 -17.65 -8.91
N SER A 33 -6.84 -17.32 -10.16
CA SER A 33 -8.10 -16.63 -10.48
C SER A 33 -9.33 -17.54 -10.49
N ASN A 34 -9.20 -18.77 -11.03
CA ASN A 34 -10.28 -19.76 -11.17
C ASN A 34 -9.77 -21.18 -10.94
N PRO A 35 -9.38 -21.55 -9.74
CA PRO A 35 -8.72 -22.84 -9.51
C PRO A 35 -9.63 -24.05 -9.78
N ALA A 36 -10.94 -23.94 -9.60
CA ALA A 36 -11.87 -25.02 -9.95
C ALA A 36 -11.93 -25.25 -11.46
N GLY A 37 -11.80 -24.20 -12.27
CA GLY A 37 -11.78 -24.27 -13.73
C GLY A 37 -10.61 -25.09 -14.30
N LEU A 38 -9.53 -25.28 -13.54
CA LEU A 38 -8.38 -26.09 -13.96
C LEU A 38 -8.74 -27.54 -14.28
N ALA A 39 -9.79 -28.08 -13.66
CA ALA A 39 -10.29 -29.42 -13.97
C ALA A 39 -10.85 -29.53 -15.39
N PHE A 40 -11.21 -28.41 -16.02
CA PHE A 40 -11.68 -28.34 -17.41
C PHE A 40 -10.59 -28.03 -18.43
N LEU A 41 -9.33 -27.89 -18.04
CA LEU A 41 -8.23 -27.73 -18.99
C LEU A 41 -8.24 -28.85 -20.02
N PRO A 42 -8.09 -28.55 -21.31
CA PRO A 42 -8.25 -29.56 -22.37
C PRO A 42 -7.10 -30.56 -22.43
N GLN A 43 -5.93 -30.21 -21.91
CA GLN A 43 -4.72 -31.03 -22.02
C GLN A 43 -4.32 -31.60 -20.67
N ASN A 44 -4.03 -32.90 -20.63
CA ASN A 44 -3.37 -33.56 -19.49
C ASN A 44 -1.87 -33.21 -19.46
N GLY A 45 -1.25 -33.39 -18.30
CA GLY A 45 0.16 -33.16 -18.09
C GLY A 45 0.46 -31.85 -17.36
N LEU A 46 1.73 -31.52 -17.28
CA LEU A 46 2.22 -30.36 -16.60
C LEU A 46 2.14 -29.11 -17.50
N GLN A 47 1.53 -28.06 -16.98
CA GLN A 47 1.50 -26.73 -17.59
C GLN A 47 2.03 -25.73 -16.57
N VAL A 48 2.88 -24.80 -17.01
CA VAL A 48 3.55 -23.81 -16.15
C VAL A 48 3.47 -22.44 -16.82
N ALA A 49 3.17 -21.43 -16.04
CA ALA A 49 3.29 -20.03 -16.42
C ALA A 49 4.28 -19.32 -15.50
N LEU A 50 5.24 -18.64 -16.09
CA LEU A 50 6.17 -17.75 -15.41
C LEU A 50 5.87 -16.32 -15.84
N THR A 51 5.69 -15.41 -14.88
CA THR A 51 5.48 -14.00 -15.16
C THR A 51 6.56 -13.17 -14.48
N ILE A 52 7.00 -12.13 -15.17
CA ILE A 52 7.80 -11.05 -14.62
C ILE A 52 7.05 -9.76 -14.84
N GLN A 53 6.85 -8.99 -13.75
CA GLN A 53 6.22 -7.68 -13.79
C GLN A 53 7.22 -6.61 -13.36
N SER A 54 7.05 -5.40 -13.89
CA SER A 54 7.73 -4.18 -13.44
C SER A 54 6.68 -3.16 -13.06
N ALA A 55 6.69 -2.70 -11.82
CA ALA A 55 5.71 -1.76 -11.28
C ALA A 55 6.36 -0.45 -10.84
N TYR A 56 5.73 0.67 -11.18
CA TYR A 56 6.14 2.03 -10.84
C TYR A 56 4.95 2.80 -10.27
N GLN A 57 5.13 3.34 -9.07
CA GLN A 57 4.07 4.01 -8.34
C GLN A 57 4.56 5.32 -7.74
N THR A 58 3.65 6.28 -7.62
CA THR A 58 3.81 7.45 -6.76
C THR A 58 2.74 7.46 -5.68
N ARG A 59 3.06 8.09 -4.56
CA ARG A 59 2.17 8.34 -3.43
C ARG A 59 2.46 9.73 -2.90
N ASP A 60 1.66 10.70 -3.31
CA ASP A 60 1.94 12.10 -3.05
C ASP A 60 0.93 12.67 -2.06
N ILE A 61 1.40 13.58 -1.22
CA ILE A 61 0.59 14.28 -0.24
C ILE A 61 0.79 15.78 -0.43
N ALA A 62 -0.28 16.51 -0.74
CA ALA A 62 -0.31 17.96 -0.71
C ALA A 62 -0.96 18.42 0.60
N ALA A 63 -0.14 18.87 1.54
CA ALA A 63 -0.57 19.25 2.87
C ALA A 63 -0.69 20.76 3.00
N THR A 64 -1.90 21.27 3.21
CA THR A 64 -2.20 22.66 3.50
C THR A 64 -2.41 22.83 5.00
N SER A 65 -1.69 23.74 5.64
CA SER A 65 -1.85 23.98 7.07
C SER A 65 -1.40 25.39 7.48
N PRO A 66 -2.08 26.02 8.44
CA PRO A 66 -1.59 27.23 9.09
C PRO A 66 -0.34 26.99 9.96
N LEU A 67 -0.06 25.73 10.33
CA LEU A 67 1.15 25.39 11.10
C LEU A 67 2.44 25.64 10.33
N TRP A 68 2.39 25.63 9.00
CA TRP A 68 3.59 25.79 8.19
C TRP A 68 4.19 27.19 8.26
N THR A 69 3.40 28.19 8.53
CA THR A 69 3.81 29.60 8.60
C THR A 69 3.70 30.18 10.02
N MET A 70 2.72 29.73 10.81
CA MET A 70 2.39 30.22 12.13
C MET A 70 2.13 31.75 12.20
N ASP A 71 1.69 32.34 11.08
CA ASP A 71 1.32 33.76 10.95
C ASP A 71 -0.18 33.95 10.66
N GLY A 72 -0.96 32.85 10.76
CA GLY A 72 -2.39 32.83 10.47
C GLY A 72 -2.71 32.68 8.97
N GLN A 73 -1.69 32.56 8.12
CA GLN A 73 -1.87 32.23 6.70
C GLN A 73 -1.65 30.76 6.47
N THR A 74 -2.23 30.24 5.39
CA THR A 74 -2.00 28.85 4.98
C THR A 74 -0.92 28.78 3.90
N SER A 75 -0.14 27.71 3.92
CA SER A 75 0.74 27.36 2.81
C SER A 75 0.62 25.87 2.51
N VAL A 76 1.04 25.47 1.32
CA VAL A 76 1.02 24.09 0.87
C VAL A 76 2.45 23.54 0.90
N ARG A 77 2.62 22.36 1.50
CA ARG A 77 3.84 21.55 1.40
C ARG A 77 3.52 20.29 0.63
N ASN A 78 4.38 19.94 -0.32
CA ASN A 78 4.23 18.74 -1.13
C ASN A 78 5.25 17.69 -0.68
N TYR A 79 4.77 16.46 -0.48
CA TYR A 79 5.58 15.32 -0.09
C TYR A 79 5.42 14.23 -1.15
N GLU A 80 6.52 13.87 -1.78
CA GLU A 80 6.55 12.88 -2.86
C GLU A 80 7.00 11.53 -2.32
N GLY A 81 6.14 10.53 -2.46
CA GLY A 81 6.45 9.13 -2.24
C GLY A 81 6.66 8.39 -3.55
N LYS A 82 7.78 7.70 -3.68
CA LYS A 82 8.09 6.89 -4.87
C LYS A 82 8.24 5.43 -4.47
N ALA A 83 7.59 4.56 -5.23
CA ALA A 83 7.74 3.13 -5.10
C ALA A 83 8.03 2.51 -6.47
N SER A 84 9.05 1.69 -6.55
CA SER A 84 9.38 0.93 -7.74
C SER A 84 9.72 -0.51 -7.39
N ALA A 85 9.20 -1.43 -8.17
CA ALA A 85 9.53 -2.83 -8.10
C ALA A 85 9.84 -3.31 -9.53
N PRO A 86 11.10 -3.23 -9.96
CA PRO A 86 11.48 -3.49 -11.35
C PRO A 86 11.33 -4.96 -11.74
N VAL A 87 11.34 -5.87 -10.77
CA VAL A 87 11.18 -7.32 -11.00
C VAL A 87 10.27 -7.91 -9.94
N ILE A 88 9.08 -8.33 -10.36
CA ILE A 88 8.11 -9.03 -9.52
C ILE A 88 7.80 -10.37 -10.21
N PRO A 89 8.43 -11.47 -9.77
CA PRO A 89 8.20 -12.77 -10.36
C PRO A 89 6.95 -13.45 -9.80
N SER A 90 6.29 -14.25 -10.63
CA SER A 90 5.29 -15.21 -10.19
C SER A 90 5.36 -16.49 -11.00
N VAL A 91 5.01 -17.59 -10.37
CA VAL A 91 4.97 -18.93 -11.01
C VAL A 91 3.64 -19.56 -10.69
N HIS A 92 2.98 -20.07 -11.74
CA HIS A 92 1.75 -20.84 -11.63
C HIS A 92 1.97 -22.17 -12.35
N ALA A 93 1.63 -23.27 -11.71
CA ALA A 93 1.77 -24.60 -12.25
C ALA A 93 0.53 -25.43 -12.00
N VAL A 94 0.14 -26.24 -12.99
CA VAL A 94 -0.94 -27.21 -12.87
C VAL A 94 -0.52 -28.52 -13.50
N TYR A 95 -0.79 -29.62 -12.82
CA TYR A 95 -0.67 -30.97 -13.34
C TYR A 95 -2.07 -31.59 -13.45
N LYS A 96 -2.54 -31.74 -14.67
CA LYS A 96 -3.85 -32.32 -14.97
C LYS A 96 -3.73 -33.81 -15.32
N ASN A 97 -4.56 -34.62 -14.71
CA ASN A 97 -4.67 -36.04 -15.00
C ASN A 97 -6.15 -36.50 -14.91
N GLY A 98 -6.77 -36.70 -16.07
CA GLY A 98 -8.18 -37.05 -16.16
C GLY A 98 -9.08 -35.98 -15.51
N ASP A 99 -9.86 -36.37 -14.52
CA ASP A 99 -10.79 -35.47 -13.83
C ASP A 99 -10.12 -34.64 -12.71
N TRP A 100 -8.86 -34.93 -12.40
CA TRP A 100 -8.10 -34.21 -11.37
C TRP A 100 -7.15 -33.19 -11.96
N ALA A 101 -7.00 -32.04 -11.28
CA ALA A 101 -5.94 -31.09 -11.50
C ALA A 101 -5.31 -30.69 -10.18
N PHE A 102 -4.01 -30.90 -10.04
CA PHE A 102 -3.22 -30.46 -8.89
C PHE A 102 -2.50 -29.18 -9.27
N SER A 103 -2.57 -28.18 -8.43
CA SER A 103 -2.04 -26.87 -8.77
C SER A 103 -1.24 -26.26 -7.63
N GLY A 104 -0.31 -25.37 -8.02
CA GLY A 104 0.47 -24.60 -7.11
C GLY A 104 0.90 -23.28 -7.73
N SER A 105 1.10 -22.27 -6.88
CA SER A 105 1.65 -20.98 -7.29
C SER A 105 2.54 -20.40 -6.22
N PHE A 106 3.50 -19.61 -6.68
CA PHE A 106 4.28 -18.71 -5.85
C PHE A 106 4.23 -17.31 -6.44
N ALA A 107 3.78 -16.33 -5.65
CA ALA A 107 3.63 -14.96 -6.08
C ALA A 107 3.75 -13.99 -4.90
N ILE A 108 3.92 -12.70 -5.21
CA ILE A 108 3.70 -11.63 -4.24
C ILE A 108 2.19 -11.36 -4.21
N VAL A 109 1.54 -11.90 -3.19
CA VAL A 109 0.07 -11.88 -3.04
C VAL A 109 -0.43 -10.68 -2.27
N GLY A 110 0.47 -9.83 -1.78
CA GLY A 110 0.07 -8.64 -1.03
C GLY A 110 1.23 -7.72 -0.70
N GLY A 111 0.89 -6.61 -0.10
CA GLY A 111 1.81 -5.55 0.27
C GLY A 111 1.97 -4.46 -0.78
N GLY A 112 2.55 -3.33 -0.37
CA GLY A 112 2.71 -2.13 -1.21
C GLY A 112 4.07 -1.98 -1.88
N GLY A 113 4.95 -2.97 -1.77
CA GLY A 113 6.34 -2.83 -2.21
C GLY A 113 7.15 -1.93 -1.27
N LYS A 114 8.17 -1.29 -1.81
CA LYS A 114 9.02 -0.32 -1.11
C LYS A 114 8.63 1.09 -1.54
N ALA A 115 8.27 1.94 -0.59
CA ALA A 115 7.98 3.35 -0.82
C ALA A 115 8.94 4.23 -0.03
N SER A 116 9.48 5.28 -0.67
CA SER A 116 10.41 6.22 -0.06
C SER A 116 9.88 7.63 -0.16
N PHE A 117 9.82 8.33 0.98
CA PHE A 117 9.50 9.75 1.13
C PHE A 117 10.77 10.46 1.57
N ASN A 118 11.53 10.96 0.61
CA ASN A 118 12.85 11.54 0.87
C ASN A 118 12.79 12.95 1.48
N THR A 119 11.63 13.59 1.42
CA THR A 119 11.38 14.93 1.98
C THR A 119 10.52 14.88 3.25
N GLY A 120 10.35 13.69 3.83
CA GLY A 120 9.53 13.48 5.02
C GLY A 120 8.04 13.31 4.73
N LEU A 121 7.25 13.55 5.75
CA LEU A 121 5.80 13.42 5.76
C LEU A 121 5.16 14.57 6.52
N PRO A 122 3.90 14.97 6.22
CA PRO A 122 3.20 16.02 6.95
C PRO A 122 3.18 15.82 8.45
N MET A 123 2.98 14.58 8.91
CA MET A 123 2.97 14.23 10.33
C MET A 123 4.33 14.46 11.00
N PHE A 124 5.44 14.31 10.30
CA PHE A 124 6.78 14.57 10.83
C PHE A 124 7.02 16.07 11.00
N ASP A 125 6.65 16.85 10.00
CA ASP A 125 6.77 18.30 10.08
C ASP A 125 5.89 18.87 11.19
N ALA A 126 4.66 18.40 11.31
CA ALA A 126 3.75 18.83 12.40
C ALA A 126 4.29 18.44 13.78
N ALA A 127 4.82 17.23 13.94
CA ALA A 127 5.43 16.79 15.19
C ALA A 127 6.68 17.61 15.55
N ALA A 128 7.54 17.91 14.57
CA ALA A 128 8.72 18.74 14.77
C ALA A 128 8.34 20.17 15.20
N ILE A 129 7.36 20.78 14.52
CA ILE A 129 6.85 22.13 14.88
C ILE A 129 6.27 22.12 16.29
N GLY A 130 5.45 21.12 16.64
CA GLY A 130 4.91 20.97 18.00
C GLY A 130 6.00 20.86 19.06
N LEU A 131 7.07 20.11 18.76
CA LEU A 131 8.21 19.96 19.66
C LEU A 131 9.00 21.25 19.84
N VAL A 132 9.24 21.99 18.75
CA VAL A 132 9.88 23.31 18.80
C VAL A 132 9.04 24.27 19.62
N ASN A 133 7.74 24.35 19.38
CA ASN A 133 6.83 25.23 20.11
C ASN A 133 6.77 24.92 21.63
N SER A 134 6.85 23.63 21.98
CA SER A 134 6.93 23.20 23.38
C SER A 134 8.26 23.61 24.07
N THR A 135 9.26 23.91 23.27
CA THR A 135 10.59 24.30 23.76
C THR A 135 10.75 25.82 23.84
N SER A 136 10.22 26.57 22.89
CA SER A 136 10.30 28.03 22.86
C SER A 136 9.28 28.66 21.90
N ASP A 137 8.50 29.59 22.39
CA ASP A 137 7.57 30.41 21.58
C ASP A 137 8.28 31.43 20.68
N MET A 138 9.57 31.62 20.88
CA MET A 138 10.38 32.55 20.09
C MET A 138 10.78 31.99 18.73
N LEU A 139 10.73 30.66 18.59
CA LEU A 139 11.09 29.96 17.36
C LEU A 139 9.90 29.85 16.41
N LYS A 140 10.02 30.39 15.23
CA LYS A 140 9.03 30.28 14.16
C LYS A 140 9.48 29.28 13.07
N PRO A 141 8.58 28.69 12.29
CA PRO A 141 8.91 27.68 11.27
C PRO A 141 9.93 28.13 10.22
N ASN A 142 10.05 29.44 10.00
CA ASN A 142 11.05 30.00 9.09
C ASN A 142 12.47 30.09 9.68
N MET A 143 12.65 29.82 10.97
CA MET A 143 13.92 29.96 11.70
C MET A 143 14.71 28.64 11.78
N TYR A 144 14.12 27.51 11.43
CA TYR A 144 14.76 26.21 11.47
C TYR A 144 14.40 25.36 10.24
N ASN A 145 15.20 24.34 10.00
CA ASN A 145 14.94 23.31 8.99
C ASN A 145 14.51 22.03 9.70
N ILE A 146 13.53 21.35 9.12
CA ILE A 146 13.12 20.00 9.51
C ILE A 146 13.68 19.08 8.44
N ASN A 147 14.62 18.22 8.82
CA ASN A 147 15.20 17.22 7.94
C ASN A 147 14.61 15.87 8.31
N SER A 148 13.85 15.28 7.43
CA SER A 148 13.23 13.98 7.67
C SER A 148 13.12 13.18 6.38
N ALA A 149 13.16 11.87 6.53
CA ALA A 149 12.87 10.93 5.46
C ALA A 149 12.25 9.67 6.07
N MET A 150 11.43 8.99 5.28
CA MET A 150 10.81 7.72 5.67
C MET A 150 10.81 6.77 4.50
N GLU A 151 11.20 5.54 4.77
CA GLU A 151 11.09 4.42 3.86
C GLU A 151 10.25 3.33 4.54
N GLY A 152 9.26 2.83 3.82
CA GLY A 152 8.48 1.68 4.22
C GLY A 152 8.52 0.60 3.15
N ARG A 153 8.60 -0.65 3.55
CA ARG A 153 8.49 -1.80 2.64
C ARG A 153 7.53 -2.82 3.19
N GLN A 154 6.76 -3.42 2.30
CA GLN A 154 5.82 -4.48 2.65
C GLN A 154 5.68 -5.44 1.47
N TYR A 155 6.00 -6.70 1.70
CA TYR A 155 5.81 -7.80 0.76
C TYR A 155 5.13 -8.96 1.46
N ILE A 156 4.12 -9.52 0.84
CA ILE A 156 3.48 -10.76 1.28
C ILE A 156 3.70 -11.80 0.18
N TYR A 157 4.55 -12.77 0.47
CA TYR A 157 4.78 -13.91 -0.41
C TYR A 157 3.75 -14.99 -0.14
N GLY A 158 3.13 -15.51 -1.19
CA GLY A 158 2.15 -16.57 -1.10
C GLY A 158 2.62 -17.84 -1.81
N LEU A 159 2.60 -18.95 -1.10
CA LEU A 159 2.73 -20.29 -1.67
C LEU A 159 1.36 -20.98 -1.58
N GLN A 160 0.71 -21.18 -2.70
CA GLN A 160 -0.60 -21.80 -2.81
C GLN A 160 -0.47 -23.22 -3.36
N LEU A 161 -1.18 -24.16 -2.75
CA LEU A 161 -1.32 -25.53 -3.22
C LEU A 161 -2.79 -25.93 -3.13
N GLY A 162 -3.23 -26.77 -4.07
CA GLY A 162 -4.59 -27.28 -4.06
C GLY A 162 -4.88 -28.31 -5.13
N ALA A 163 -6.09 -28.84 -5.07
CA ALA A 163 -6.58 -29.83 -6.00
C ALA A 163 -7.97 -29.45 -6.49
N SER A 164 -8.21 -29.67 -7.77
CA SER A 164 -9.49 -29.48 -8.45
C SER A 164 -9.99 -30.82 -8.94
N TYR A 165 -11.29 -31.04 -8.83
CA TYR A 165 -11.95 -32.26 -9.28
C TYR A 165 -13.14 -31.93 -10.17
N LYS A 166 -13.16 -32.54 -11.35
CA LYS A 166 -14.27 -32.47 -12.30
C LYS A 166 -15.33 -33.49 -11.88
N ILE A 167 -16.45 -33.00 -11.35
CA ILE A 167 -17.57 -33.85 -10.90
C ILE A 167 -18.29 -34.45 -12.09
N ASN A 168 -18.53 -33.66 -13.13
CA ASN A 168 -19.16 -34.06 -14.38
C ASN A 168 -18.77 -33.07 -15.49
N GLU A 169 -19.43 -33.15 -16.63
CA GLU A 169 -19.14 -32.29 -17.79
C GLU A 169 -19.40 -30.80 -17.53
N HIS A 170 -20.21 -30.49 -16.51
CA HIS A 170 -20.62 -29.12 -16.21
C HIS A 170 -19.99 -28.55 -14.93
N PHE A 171 -19.67 -29.37 -13.93
CA PHE A 171 -19.28 -28.91 -12.62
C PHE A 171 -17.91 -29.40 -12.18
N SER A 172 -17.14 -28.51 -11.60
CA SER A 172 -15.91 -28.83 -10.88
C SER A 172 -15.81 -28.06 -9.57
N VAL A 173 -15.00 -28.59 -8.68
CA VAL A 173 -14.72 -28.01 -7.34
C VAL A 173 -13.23 -27.91 -7.10
N PHE A 174 -12.85 -27.02 -6.21
CA PHE A 174 -11.46 -26.83 -5.77
C PHE A 174 -11.41 -26.73 -4.25
N ALA A 175 -10.38 -27.31 -3.68
CA ALA A 175 -9.96 -27.10 -2.30
C ALA A 175 -8.44 -26.95 -2.23
N GLY A 176 -7.99 -25.99 -1.46
CA GLY A 176 -6.56 -25.71 -1.30
C GLY A 176 -6.30 -24.72 -0.17
N ALA A 177 -5.06 -24.32 -0.05
CA ALA A 177 -4.64 -23.31 0.90
C ALA A 177 -3.43 -22.55 0.39
N ARG A 178 -3.29 -21.32 0.88
CA ARG A 178 -2.13 -20.46 0.62
C ARG A 178 -1.46 -20.11 1.93
N MET A 179 -0.17 -20.39 2.03
CA MET A 179 0.69 -19.90 3.08
C MET A 179 1.19 -18.51 2.69
N ASN A 180 0.93 -17.54 3.55
CA ASN A 180 1.34 -16.15 3.35
C ASN A 180 2.46 -15.83 4.32
N TYR A 181 3.56 -15.28 3.80
CA TYR A 181 4.68 -14.81 4.59
C TYR A 181 4.88 -13.31 4.35
N PHE A 182 4.70 -12.55 5.43
CA PHE A 182 4.94 -11.11 5.44
C PHE A 182 6.40 -10.82 5.77
N THR A 183 7.03 -9.96 4.98
CA THR A 183 8.29 -9.32 5.31
C THR A 183 8.20 -7.83 4.97
N GLY A 184 8.66 -7.00 5.88
CA GLY A 184 8.57 -5.57 5.72
C GLY A 184 9.47 -4.84 6.69
N GLY A 185 9.23 -3.56 6.83
CA GLY A 185 9.94 -2.73 7.80
C GLY A 185 9.80 -1.26 7.52
N TYR A 186 10.28 -0.48 8.46
CA TYR A 186 10.34 0.97 8.41
C TYR A 186 11.74 1.44 8.73
N LYS A 187 12.22 2.41 7.95
CA LYS A 187 13.47 3.11 8.19
C LYS A 187 13.27 4.59 7.99
N GLY A 188 13.65 5.38 8.97
CA GLY A 188 13.46 6.82 8.86
C GLY A 188 14.21 7.59 9.92
N PHE A 189 14.26 8.88 9.70
CA PHE A 189 14.83 9.82 10.66
C PHE A 189 14.09 11.16 10.61
N LEU A 190 14.20 11.90 11.71
CA LEU A 190 13.81 13.30 11.80
C LEU A 190 14.81 14.01 12.69
N ASN A 191 15.31 15.15 12.24
CA ASN A 191 16.09 16.08 13.05
C ASN A 191 15.71 17.53 12.75
N ILE A 192 15.98 18.39 13.71
CA ILE A 192 15.71 19.83 13.62
C ILE A 192 17.06 20.55 13.68
N ALA A 193 17.28 21.47 12.75
CA ALA A 193 18.49 22.29 12.70
C ALA A 193 18.13 23.77 12.59
N LEU A 194 18.62 24.60 13.50
CA LEU A 194 18.47 26.03 13.39
C LEU A 194 19.16 26.56 12.13
N LYS A 195 18.54 27.53 11.49
CA LYS A 195 19.19 28.25 10.39
C LYS A 195 20.33 29.12 10.91
N GLU A 196 21.28 29.41 10.04
CA GLU A 196 22.43 30.25 10.34
C GLU A 196 22.00 31.61 10.91
N GLY A 197 22.66 32.05 11.98
CA GLY A 197 22.39 33.33 12.64
C GLY A 197 21.19 33.34 13.60
N VAL A 198 20.31 32.35 13.58
CA VAL A 198 19.10 32.32 14.41
C VAL A 198 19.45 32.25 15.90
N ALA A 199 20.44 31.47 16.28
CA ALA A 199 20.90 31.40 17.67
C ALA A 199 21.32 32.77 18.22
N GLY A 200 22.02 33.56 17.39
CA GLY A 200 22.39 34.95 17.75
C GLY A 200 21.18 35.87 17.84
N GLN A 201 20.19 35.74 16.97
CA GLN A 201 18.94 36.52 17.03
C GLN A 201 18.15 36.23 18.29
N ILE A 202 18.06 34.98 18.70
CA ILE A 202 17.38 34.58 19.93
C ILE A 202 18.14 35.12 21.14
N GLY A 203 19.46 35.01 21.18
CA GLY A 203 20.28 35.56 22.25
C GLY A 203 20.08 37.08 22.38
N ALA A 204 20.10 37.80 21.25
CA ALA A 204 19.88 39.27 21.26
C ALA A 204 18.47 39.64 21.76
N ALA A 205 17.43 38.87 21.36
CA ALA A 205 16.06 39.11 21.83
C ALA A 205 15.91 38.87 23.33
N ILE A 206 16.54 37.84 23.88
CA ILE A 206 16.55 37.55 25.30
C ILE A 206 17.30 38.65 26.07
N VAL A 207 18.43 39.14 25.57
CA VAL A 207 19.17 40.29 26.14
C VAL A 207 18.27 41.53 26.24
N GLN A 208 17.56 41.88 25.16
CA GLN A 208 16.62 43.01 25.18
C GLN A 208 15.51 42.83 26.20
N GLN A 209 14.95 41.61 26.32
CA GLN A 209 13.92 41.32 27.32
C GLN A 209 14.44 41.45 28.74
N ILE A 210 15.64 40.93 29.01
CA ILE A 210 16.29 41.04 30.35
C ILE A 210 16.57 42.47 30.71
N MET A 211 17.14 43.26 29.80
CA MET A 211 17.44 44.68 29.99
C MET A 211 16.18 45.52 30.19
N GLY A 212 15.11 45.20 29.46
CA GLY A 212 13.80 45.84 29.61
C GLY A 212 13.17 45.57 30.98
N ALA A 213 13.32 44.36 31.50
CA ALA A 213 12.82 43.97 32.81
C ALA A 213 13.70 44.48 33.98
N ASN A 214 15.01 44.66 33.73
CA ASN A 214 16.00 45.05 34.74
C ASN A 214 16.94 46.15 34.22
N PRO A 215 16.51 47.42 34.20
CA PRO A 215 17.28 48.52 33.57
C PRO A 215 18.65 48.78 34.22
N ASN A 216 18.91 48.24 35.43
CA ASN A 216 20.16 48.43 36.15
C ASN A 216 21.25 47.38 35.82
N LEU A 217 20.95 46.38 34.99
CA LEU A 217 21.94 45.39 34.56
C LEU A 217 22.86 45.99 33.48
N SER A 218 24.16 45.63 33.57
CA SER A 218 25.08 45.92 32.46
C SER A 218 24.75 45.02 31.24
N LEU A 219 25.15 45.46 30.05
CA LEU A 219 25.01 44.64 28.85
C LEU A 219 25.69 43.28 28.99
N GLU A 220 26.90 43.23 29.58
CA GLU A 220 27.64 41.99 29.80
C GLU A 220 26.88 41.03 30.71
N GLN A 221 26.29 41.55 31.82
CA GLN A 221 25.47 40.74 32.72
C GLN A 221 24.22 40.20 32.03
N ALA A 222 23.55 41.03 31.21
CA ALA A 222 22.39 40.62 30.46
C ALA A 222 22.75 39.55 29.38
N GLN A 223 23.90 39.68 28.74
CA GLN A 223 24.40 38.70 27.79
C GLN A 223 24.74 37.35 28.45
N GLN A 224 25.36 37.36 29.62
CA GLN A 224 25.64 36.14 30.35
C GLN A 224 24.35 35.41 30.73
N ILE A 225 23.38 36.13 31.31
CA ILE A 225 22.06 35.56 31.68
C ILE A 225 21.35 35.00 30.43
N ALA A 226 21.38 35.75 29.33
CA ALA A 226 20.78 35.28 28.06
C ALA A 226 21.43 34.01 27.54
N GLN A 227 22.74 33.88 27.65
CA GLN A 227 23.47 32.67 27.26
C GLN A 227 23.10 31.49 28.17
N GLU A 228 23.04 31.68 29.47
CA GLU A 228 22.65 30.66 30.43
C GLU A 228 21.20 30.17 30.21
N GLN A 229 20.29 31.06 29.78
CA GLN A 229 18.88 30.71 29.45
C GLN A 229 18.74 30.04 28.11
N SER A 230 19.45 30.53 27.09
CA SER A 230 19.31 30.03 25.71
C SER A 230 20.07 28.73 25.42
N ALA A 231 21.23 28.51 26.07
CA ALA A 231 22.07 27.36 25.79
C ALA A 231 21.37 26.00 26.03
N PRO A 232 20.64 25.76 27.13
CA PRO A 232 19.93 24.50 27.32
C PRO A 232 18.80 24.30 26.32
N MET A 233 18.11 25.36 25.91
CA MET A 233 17.05 25.33 24.92
C MET A 233 17.60 24.97 23.53
N LEU A 234 18.70 25.62 23.11
CA LEU A 234 19.35 25.36 21.84
C LEU A 234 19.97 23.96 21.80
N GLN A 235 20.54 23.51 22.91
CA GLN A 235 21.04 22.14 23.02
C GLN A 235 19.91 21.12 22.90
N LYS A 236 18.81 21.31 23.60
CA LYS A 236 17.65 20.42 23.51
C LYS A 236 17.11 20.29 22.08
N LEU A 237 17.09 21.40 21.31
CA LEU A 237 16.69 21.35 19.89
C LEU A 237 17.68 20.58 19.04
N ASN A 238 18.97 20.80 19.22
CA ASN A 238 20.03 20.09 18.48
C ASN A 238 20.09 18.60 18.83
N ASP A 239 19.76 18.24 20.05
CA ASP A 239 19.71 16.85 20.54
C ASP A 239 18.40 16.14 20.14
N THR A 240 17.44 16.89 19.57
CA THR A 240 16.19 16.32 19.10
C THR A 240 16.42 15.53 17.82
N LYS A 241 16.59 14.23 18.01
CA LYS A 241 16.72 13.25 16.95
C LYS A 241 15.69 12.15 17.11
N LEU A 242 15.13 11.73 16.01
CA LEU A 242 14.33 10.54 15.91
C LEU A 242 14.93 9.68 14.84
N GLU A 243 15.26 8.44 15.16
CA GLU A 243 15.76 7.45 14.22
C GLU A 243 15.05 6.12 14.44
N LEU A 244 14.63 5.51 13.34
CA LEU A 244 13.97 4.22 13.31
C LEU A 244 14.60 3.33 12.26
N ASP A 245 14.92 2.10 12.65
CA ASP A 245 15.26 1.00 11.75
C ASP A 245 14.66 -0.28 12.33
N CYS A 246 13.56 -0.74 11.72
CA CYS A 246 12.74 -1.83 12.20
C CYS A 246 12.37 -2.76 11.04
N ASP A 247 12.76 -4.02 11.14
CA ASP A 247 12.26 -5.09 10.29
C ASP A 247 11.01 -5.71 10.91
N GLN A 248 10.15 -6.25 10.04
CA GLN A 248 8.90 -6.89 10.46
C GLN A 248 8.70 -8.20 9.71
N THR A 249 8.23 -9.21 10.40
CA THR A 249 7.89 -10.50 9.81
C THR A 249 6.58 -11.04 10.39
N GLY A 250 5.90 -11.86 9.61
CA GLY A 250 4.68 -12.53 10.03
C GLY A 250 4.27 -13.61 9.03
N TRP A 251 3.36 -14.48 9.42
CA TRP A 251 2.80 -15.48 8.53
C TRP A 251 1.34 -15.79 8.87
N GLY A 252 0.61 -16.28 7.89
CA GLY A 252 -0.78 -16.70 8.05
C GLY A 252 -1.20 -17.67 6.95
N LEU A 253 -2.21 -18.48 7.23
CA LEU A 253 -2.75 -19.45 6.29
C LEU A 253 -4.11 -19.00 5.80
N THR A 254 -4.31 -19.02 4.47
CA THR A 254 -5.58 -18.77 3.80
C THR A 254 -6.11 -20.09 3.21
N PRO A 255 -7.10 -20.75 3.80
CA PRO A 255 -7.84 -21.80 3.12
C PRO A 255 -8.61 -21.22 1.92
N ILE A 256 -8.78 -22.02 0.86
CA ILE A 256 -9.41 -21.59 -0.39
C ILE A 256 -10.32 -22.70 -0.89
N ILE A 257 -11.55 -22.33 -1.28
CA ILE A 257 -12.49 -23.21 -1.95
C ILE A 257 -12.97 -22.55 -3.24
N GLY A 258 -13.35 -23.34 -4.22
CA GLY A 258 -13.86 -22.83 -5.49
C GLY A 258 -14.81 -23.79 -6.16
N VAL A 259 -15.64 -23.24 -7.03
CA VAL A 259 -16.54 -23.98 -7.91
C VAL A 259 -16.50 -23.36 -9.30
N ASP A 260 -16.67 -24.20 -10.31
CA ASP A 260 -16.78 -23.77 -11.72
C ASP A 260 -17.92 -24.53 -12.38
N ALA A 261 -18.68 -23.83 -13.22
CA ALA A 261 -19.82 -24.38 -13.92
C ALA A 261 -19.77 -23.98 -15.39
N LYS A 262 -19.56 -24.99 -16.26
CA LYS A 262 -19.39 -24.83 -17.70
C LYS A 262 -20.61 -25.32 -18.47
N PHE A 263 -21.25 -24.43 -19.21
CA PHE A 263 -22.44 -24.70 -20.04
C PHE A 263 -22.22 -24.24 -21.48
N GLY A 264 -21.58 -25.06 -22.27
CA GLY A 264 -21.27 -24.72 -23.67
C GLY A 264 -20.38 -23.48 -23.75
N LYS A 265 -20.94 -22.36 -24.20
CA LYS A 265 -20.25 -21.07 -24.38
C LYS A 265 -20.17 -20.25 -23.08
N LEU A 266 -20.95 -20.59 -22.07
CA LEU A 266 -20.99 -19.89 -20.78
C LEU A 266 -20.14 -20.65 -19.76
N ASN A 267 -19.26 -19.92 -19.08
CA ASN A 267 -18.55 -20.40 -17.89
C ASN A 267 -18.83 -19.49 -16.71
N LEU A 268 -19.23 -20.07 -15.60
CA LEU A 268 -19.48 -19.39 -14.32
C LEU A 268 -18.51 -19.93 -13.29
N ALA A 269 -17.95 -19.05 -12.46
CA ALA A 269 -17.04 -19.48 -11.40
C ALA A 269 -17.23 -18.66 -10.13
N ALA A 270 -16.96 -19.29 -9.01
CA ALA A 270 -16.88 -18.63 -7.72
C ALA A 270 -15.70 -19.20 -6.92
N LYS A 271 -15.02 -18.31 -6.21
CA LYS A 271 -13.91 -18.64 -5.32
C LYS A 271 -14.10 -17.88 -4.00
N TYR A 272 -13.83 -18.57 -2.90
CA TYR A 272 -13.80 -17.96 -1.58
C TYR A 272 -12.45 -18.24 -0.92
N GLU A 273 -11.75 -17.20 -0.55
CA GLU A 273 -10.55 -17.21 0.26
C GLU A 273 -10.95 -16.85 1.69
N PHE A 274 -10.65 -17.71 2.65
CA PHE A 274 -10.92 -17.43 4.06
C PHE A 274 -9.91 -16.42 4.60
N LYS A 275 -10.33 -15.70 5.64
CA LYS A 275 -9.45 -14.76 6.34
C LYS A 275 -8.22 -15.50 6.86
N ALA A 276 -7.03 -14.93 6.65
CA ALA A 276 -5.82 -15.37 7.30
C ALA A 276 -5.54 -14.49 8.51
N ASN A 277 -5.56 -15.08 9.71
CA ASN A 277 -5.05 -14.40 10.88
C ASN A 277 -3.53 -14.33 10.78
N MET A 278 -2.98 -13.11 10.82
CA MET A 278 -1.56 -12.86 10.71
C MET A 278 -1.16 -11.78 11.70
N ASN A 279 -0.14 -12.07 12.49
CA ASN A 279 0.49 -11.09 13.35
C ASN A 279 1.88 -10.75 12.81
N ILE A 280 2.23 -9.47 12.87
CA ILE A 280 3.52 -8.94 12.44
C ILE A 280 4.31 -8.58 13.68
N GLU A 281 5.50 -9.14 13.81
CA GLU A 281 6.42 -8.90 14.91
C GLU A 281 7.57 -8.01 14.47
N ASN A 282 7.89 -7.03 15.32
CA ASN A 282 8.98 -6.10 15.13
C ASN A 282 10.32 -6.70 15.56
N ASN A 283 11.31 -6.60 14.67
CA ASN A 283 12.72 -6.75 14.99
C ASN A 283 13.39 -5.39 14.82
N THR A 284 13.42 -4.60 15.88
CA THR A 284 13.89 -3.22 15.86
C THR A 284 15.39 -3.19 16.15
N HIS A 285 16.16 -2.67 15.19
CA HIS A 285 17.61 -2.54 15.25
C HIS A 285 18.04 -1.19 15.82
N LYS A 286 17.27 -0.14 15.52
CA LYS A 286 17.51 1.21 16.02
C LYS A 286 16.21 1.89 16.33
N LEU A 287 16.13 2.50 17.51
CA LEU A 287 15.00 3.29 17.94
C LEU A 287 15.49 4.36 18.90
N GLU A 288 15.68 5.58 18.40
CA GLU A 288 16.07 6.75 19.16
C GLU A 288 14.99 7.82 19.05
N PHE A 289 14.56 8.36 20.15
CA PHE A 289 13.53 9.41 20.17
C PHE A 289 13.58 10.19 21.49
N PRO A 290 13.14 11.46 21.49
CA PRO A 290 12.94 12.23 22.72
C PRO A 290 11.72 11.72 23.49
N ASP A 291 11.70 11.89 24.81
CA ASP A 291 10.61 11.42 25.68
C ASP A 291 9.22 11.86 25.23
N ALA A 292 9.12 13.07 24.65
CA ALA A 292 7.87 13.60 24.11
C ALA A 292 7.30 12.77 22.94
N ALA A 293 8.13 11.99 22.25
CA ALA A 293 7.71 11.12 21.16
C ALA A 293 7.43 9.66 21.58
N ALA A 294 7.59 9.32 22.85
CA ALA A 294 7.52 7.94 23.34
C ALA A 294 6.21 7.23 22.96
N ALA A 295 5.08 7.93 23.08
CA ALA A 295 3.77 7.34 22.70
C ALA A 295 3.67 7.00 21.21
N TYR A 296 4.23 7.84 20.34
CA TYR A 296 4.25 7.60 18.88
C TYR A 296 5.21 6.50 18.48
N MET A 297 6.27 6.27 19.23
CA MET A 297 7.31 5.29 18.93
C MET A 297 7.08 3.94 19.61
N ALA A 298 6.15 3.84 20.54
CA ALA A 298 5.79 2.60 21.21
C ALA A 298 5.45 1.44 20.24
N PRO A 299 4.69 1.65 19.16
CA PRO A 299 4.39 0.59 18.19
C PRO A 299 5.60 -0.01 17.47
N TYR A 300 6.73 0.68 17.47
CA TYR A 300 7.96 0.26 16.78
C TYR A 300 9.00 -0.39 17.69
N GLN A 301 8.70 -0.57 18.96
CA GLN A 301 9.60 -1.24 19.89
C GLN A 301 9.83 -2.70 19.49
N HIS A 302 11.02 -3.20 19.82
CA HIS A 302 11.41 -4.57 19.57
C HIS A 302 10.45 -5.57 20.23
N GLY A 303 10.03 -6.61 19.50
CA GLY A 303 9.13 -7.64 19.99
C GLY A 303 7.65 -7.26 20.03
N VAL A 304 7.29 -6.02 19.67
CA VAL A 304 5.87 -5.65 19.54
C VAL A 304 5.25 -6.45 18.41
N ASN A 305 4.12 -7.08 18.72
CA ASN A 305 3.38 -7.96 17.84
C ASN A 305 2.03 -7.33 17.53
N THR A 306 1.72 -7.13 16.26
CA THR A 306 0.56 -6.36 15.81
C THR A 306 -0.28 -7.18 14.84
N PRO A 307 -1.63 -7.22 14.99
CA PRO A 307 -2.50 -7.83 13.99
C PRO A 307 -2.36 -7.15 12.63
N SER A 308 -2.25 -7.96 11.59
CA SER A 308 -2.24 -7.54 10.20
C SER A 308 -2.83 -8.65 9.34
N ASP A 309 -4.11 -8.94 9.57
CA ASP A 309 -4.82 -10.05 8.94
C ASP A 309 -5.00 -9.79 7.44
N LEU A 310 -4.99 -10.87 6.66
CA LEU A 310 -5.50 -10.82 5.29
C LEU A 310 -7.01 -11.03 5.30
N PRO A 311 -7.80 -10.17 4.67
CA PRO A 311 -9.25 -10.30 4.65
C PRO A 311 -9.70 -11.57 3.93
N SER A 312 -10.90 -12.03 4.24
CA SER A 312 -11.58 -12.97 3.37
C SER A 312 -11.96 -12.30 2.05
N MET A 313 -11.96 -13.07 0.97
CA MET A 313 -12.27 -12.59 -0.38
C MET A 313 -13.28 -13.52 -1.05
N LEU A 314 -14.38 -12.94 -1.52
CA LEU A 314 -15.29 -13.59 -2.46
C LEU A 314 -15.01 -13.10 -3.87
N SER A 315 -14.85 -14.01 -4.82
CA SER A 315 -14.79 -13.73 -6.25
C SER A 315 -15.91 -14.50 -6.95
N VAL A 316 -16.67 -13.81 -7.77
CA VAL A 316 -17.67 -14.42 -8.68
C VAL A 316 -17.46 -13.87 -10.08
N ALA A 317 -17.54 -14.75 -11.07
CA ALA A 317 -17.23 -14.40 -12.44
C ALA A 317 -18.09 -15.15 -13.45
N ALA A 318 -18.29 -14.53 -14.61
CA ALA A 318 -18.93 -15.14 -15.78
C ALA A 318 -18.13 -14.79 -17.02
N SER A 319 -17.93 -15.77 -17.90
CA SER A 319 -17.32 -15.61 -19.20
C SER A 319 -18.24 -16.19 -20.27
N TYR A 320 -18.37 -15.47 -21.39
CA TYR A 320 -19.18 -15.92 -22.52
C TYR A 320 -18.41 -15.83 -23.84
N GLU A 321 -18.46 -16.91 -24.58
CA GLU A 321 -17.86 -17.03 -25.92
C GLU A 321 -18.87 -16.63 -27.00
N PHE A 322 -18.83 -15.38 -27.43
CA PHE A 322 -19.73 -14.84 -28.48
C PHE A 322 -19.45 -15.48 -29.81
N LEU A 323 -18.18 -15.62 -30.15
CA LEU A 323 -17.63 -16.32 -31.30
C LEU A 323 -16.52 -17.26 -30.82
N PRO A 324 -16.15 -18.29 -31.61
CA PRO A 324 -15.00 -19.12 -31.25
C PRO A 324 -13.70 -18.33 -31.04
N SER A 325 -13.61 -17.11 -31.60
CA SER A 325 -12.47 -16.21 -31.50
C SER A 325 -12.68 -15.02 -30.56
N LEU A 326 -13.88 -14.82 -30.03
CA LEU A 326 -14.21 -13.63 -29.24
C LEU A 326 -14.94 -14.02 -27.95
N ARG A 327 -14.37 -13.68 -26.80
CA ARG A 327 -14.94 -13.89 -25.49
C ARG A 327 -14.87 -12.62 -24.65
N ALA A 328 -15.85 -12.46 -23.79
CA ALA A 328 -15.89 -11.40 -22.79
C ALA A 328 -16.20 -11.99 -21.42
N SER A 329 -15.69 -11.33 -20.40
CA SER A 329 -15.85 -11.75 -19.00
C SER A 329 -16.21 -10.56 -18.14
N VAL A 330 -17.00 -10.84 -17.10
CA VAL A 330 -17.28 -9.92 -16.00
C VAL A 330 -16.98 -10.62 -14.69
N GLU A 331 -16.52 -9.87 -13.70
CA GLU A 331 -16.11 -10.41 -12.43
C GLU A 331 -16.37 -9.39 -11.32
N TYR A 332 -16.66 -9.90 -10.14
CA TYR A 332 -16.84 -9.10 -8.93
C TYR A 332 -16.03 -9.69 -7.80
N HIS A 333 -15.32 -8.83 -7.06
CA HIS A 333 -14.63 -9.17 -5.83
C HIS A 333 -15.20 -8.38 -4.66
N PHE A 334 -15.32 -9.06 -3.52
CA PHE A 334 -15.56 -8.43 -2.23
C PHE A 334 -14.50 -8.88 -1.24
N PHE A 335 -13.83 -7.90 -0.62
CA PHE A 335 -12.87 -8.12 0.45
C PHE A 335 -13.48 -7.64 1.76
N ASP A 336 -13.55 -8.52 2.76
CA ASP A 336 -14.11 -8.20 4.07
C ASP A 336 -13.06 -7.53 4.98
N ASP A 337 -12.57 -6.37 4.55
CA ASP A 337 -11.52 -5.62 5.24
C ASP A 337 -11.91 -5.23 6.66
N LYS A 338 -13.20 -4.92 6.91
CA LYS A 338 -13.68 -4.52 8.24
C LYS A 338 -13.53 -5.61 9.31
N ASN A 339 -13.37 -6.85 8.89
CA ASN A 339 -13.18 -8.02 9.77
C ASN A 339 -11.75 -8.59 9.72
N ALA A 340 -10.84 -7.94 8.98
CA ALA A 340 -9.42 -8.25 8.96
C ALA A 340 -8.69 -7.38 9.99
N GLY A 341 -8.23 -7.97 11.08
CA GLY A 341 -7.63 -7.25 12.22
C GLY A 341 -6.41 -6.43 11.81
N MET A 342 -6.37 -5.19 12.25
CA MET A 342 -5.25 -4.26 12.14
C MET A 342 -4.92 -3.68 13.50
N ALA A 343 -3.76 -3.03 13.63
CA ALA A 343 -3.39 -2.28 14.82
C ALA A 343 -4.51 -1.34 15.25
N ASP A 344 -4.79 -1.28 16.55
CA ASP A 344 -5.79 -0.40 17.18
C ASP A 344 -7.20 -0.52 16.58
N ASN A 345 -7.50 -1.68 15.98
CA ASN A 345 -8.76 -1.92 15.28
C ASN A 345 -9.07 -0.89 14.18
N LYS A 346 -8.05 -0.35 13.54
CA LYS A 346 -8.13 0.65 12.48
C LYS A 346 -9.12 0.26 11.37
N GLN A 347 -9.20 -1.03 11.01
CA GLN A 347 -10.13 -1.55 10.00
C GLN A 347 -11.61 -1.26 10.31
N LYS A 348 -11.96 -1.09 11.58
CA LYS A 348 -13.37 -0.77 11.96
C LYS A 348 -13.78 0.64 11.55
N THR A 349 -12.83 1.52 11.26
CA THR A 349 -13.10 2.89 10.81
C THR A 349 -13.47 2.97 9.32
N LEU A 350 -13.26 1.91 8.54
CA LEU A 350 -13.74 1.84 7.16
C LEU A 350 -15.28 1.91 7.11
N LYS A 351 -15.83 2.50 6.06
CA LYS A 351 -17.30 2.55 5.82
C LYS A 351 -17.84 1.16 5.46
N HIS A 352 -17.10 0.45 4.60
CA HIS A 352 -17.42 -0.93 4.17
C HIS A 352 -16.12 -1.62 3.72
N GLY A 353 -16.17 -2.90 3.40
CA GLY A 353 -15.07 -3.63 2.77
C GLY A 353 -14.86 -3.20 1.32
N THR A 354 -13.78 -3.66 0.70
CA THR A 354 -13.43 -3.29 -0.68
C THR A 354 -14.32 -4.03 -1.68
N HIS A 355 -14.85 -3.28 -2.65
CA HIS A 355 -15.57 -3.80 -3.80
C HIS A 355 -14.76 -3.56 -5.07
N GLU A 356 -14.63 -4.59 -5.91
CA GLU A 356 -14.03 -4.50 -7.23
C GLU A 356 -15.00 -5.03 -8.29
N TYR A 357 -15.13 -4.28 -9.36
CA TYR A 357 -15.93 -4.61 -10.53
C TYR A 357 -15.01 -4.70 -11.73
N LEU A 358 -14.96 -5.86 -12.40
CA LEU A 358 -14.02 -6.14 -13.45
C LEU A 358 -14.77 -6.55 -14.72
N ALA A 359 -14.24 -6.13 -15.87
CA ALA A 359 -14.69 -6.57 -17.19
C ALA A 359 -13.49 -6.75 -18.10
N GLY A 360 -13.56 -7.69 -19.02
CA GLY A 360 -12.49 -7.94 -19.97
C GLY A 360 -12.99 -8.57 -21.26
N VAL A 361 -12.25 -8.32 -22.34
CA VAL A 361 -12.51 -8.88 -23.66
C VAL A 361 -11.22 -9.44 -24.23
N GLU A 362 -11.33 -10.58 -24.87
CA GLU A 362 -10.20 -11.25 -25.50
C GLU A 362 -10.63 -11.70 -26.90
N TRP A 363 -9.82 -11.35 -27.92
CA TRP A 363 -10.06 -11.66 -29.32
C TRP A 363 -8.86 -12.35 -29.96
N ASP A 364 -9.08 -13.57 -30.43
CA ASP A 364 -8.11 -14.32 -31.22
C ASP A 364 -8.17 -13.82 -32.69
N ILE A 365 -7.24 -12.94 -33.04
CA ILE A 365 -7.13 -12.42 -34.41
C ILE A 365 -6.87 -13.55 -35.38
N ASN A 366 -6.02 -14.49 -34.97
CA ASN A 366 -5.69 -15.72 -35.69
C ASN A 366 -5.13 -16.75 -34.66
N LYS A 367 -4.62 -17.88 -35.16
CA LYS A 367 -4.07 -18.95 -34.30
C LYS A 367 -2.80 -18.57 -33.56
N ILE A 368 -2.12 -17.46 -33.95
CA ILE A 368 -0.86 -17.01 -33.38
C ILE A 368 -1.09 -15.84 -32.42
N PHE A 369 -1.95 -14.89 -32.78
CA PHE A 369 -2.13 -13.62 -32.04
C PHE A 369 -3.50 -13.50 -31.42
N THR A 370 -3.51 -13.23 -30.14
CA THR A 370 -4.68 -12.82 -29.35
C THR A 370 -4.43 -11.41 -28.81
N VAL A 371 -5.42 -10.54 -28.90
CA VAL A 371 -5.41 -9.22 -28.24
C VAL A 371 -6.47 -9.18 -27.16
N SER A 372 -6.22 -8.41 -26.12
CA SER A 372 -7.14 -8.28 -25.00
C SER A 372 -7.08 -6.91 -24.35
N GLY A 373 -8.17 -6.57 -23.69
CA GLY A 373 -8.28 -5.38 -22.86
C GLY A 373 -9.24 -5.62 -21.72
N GLY A 374 -9.05 -4.88 -20.64
CA GLY A 374 -9.90 -5.00 -19.47
C GLY A 374 -9.98 -3.70 -18.68
N TYR A 375 -10.98 -3.66 -17.81
CA TYR A 375 -11.28 -2.54 -16.94
C TYR A 375 -11.62 -3.07 -15.55
N GLN A 376 -11.16 -2.36 -14.51
CA GLN A 376 -11.49 -2.63 -13.12
C GLN A 376 -11.80 -1.33 -12.41
N LYS A 377 -12.87 -1.31 -11.61
CA LYS A 377 -13.17 -0.24 -10.66
C LYS A 377 -13.02 -0.78 -9.26
N THR A 378 -12.33 -0.03 -8.39
CA THR A 378 -12.12 -0.38 -6.99
C THR A 378 -12.66 0.72 -6.07
N ASP A 379 -13.51 0.32 -5.12
CA ASP A 379 -14.08 1.16 -4.07
C ASP A 379 -13.66 0.60 -2.70
N TYR A 380 -12.87 1.38 -1.95
CA TYR A 380 -12.24 0.93 -0.70
C TYR A 380 -13.04 1.23 0.56
N GLY A 381 -14.12 1.98 0.49
CA GLY A 381 -14.88 2.38 1.68
C GLY A 381 -14.09 3.27 2.65
N LEU A 382 -13.29 4.18 2.11
CA LEU A 382 -12.35 5.03 2.85
C LEU A 382 -13.05 5.99 3.83
N SER A 383 -12.38 6.26 4.95
CA SER A 383 -12.76 7.29 5.92
C SER A 383 -11.53 8.08 6.37
N ASP A 384 -11.72 9.29 6.92
CA ASP A 384 -10.63 10.11 7.42
C ASP A 384 -9.86 9.42 8.55
N ALA A 385 -10.58 8.69 9.42
CA ALA A 385 -9.96 7.95 10.52
C ALA A 385 -9.08 6.78 10.05
N PHE A 386 -9.35 6.23 8.86
CA PHE A 386 -8.55 5.15 8.28
C PHE A 386 -7.28 5.67 7.60
N GLN A 387 -7.34 6.84 6.95
CA GLN A 387 -6.24 7.41 6.19
C GLN A 387 -5.13 7.98 7.08
N THR A 388 -3.89 7.61 6.82
CA THR A 388 -2.69 8.14 7.47
C THR A 388 -1.62 8.44 6.43
N ASP A 389 -0.68 9.32 6.73
CA ASP A 389 0.41 9.69 5.83
C ASP A 389 1.27 8.50 5.40
N THR A 390 1.47 7.55 6.30
CA THR A 390 2.25 6.34 6.05
C THR A 390 1.46 5.24 5.35
N SER A 391 0.12 5.30 5.39
CA SER A 391 -0.76 4.28 4.84
C SER A 391 -2.09 4.90 4.42
N PHE A 392 -2.20 5.26 3.15
CA PHE A 392 -3.42 5.77 2.55
C PHE A 392 -3.74 5.05 1.25
N SER A 393 -5.02 5.00 0.92
CA SER A 393 -5.56 4.49 -0.33
C SER A 393 -6.44 5.52 -1.01
N CYS A 394 -6.72 5.30 -2.27
CA CYS A 394 -7.63 6.13 -3.07
C CYS A 394 -8.47 5.22 -3.94
N ASP A 395 -9.75 5.51 -4.05
CA ASP A 395 -10.62 4.82 -4.99
C ASP A 395 -10.09 4.98 -6.41
N SER A 396 -10.28 3.98 -7.24
CA SER A 396 -9.57 3.94 -8.50
C SER A 396 -10.34 3.19 -9.59
N TYR A 397 -9.88 3.41 -10.82
CA TYR A 397 -10.10 2.48 -11.90
C TYR A 397 -8.77 2.10 -12.57
N SER A 398 -8.72 0.89 -13.09
CA SER A 398 -7.55 0.37 -13.80
C SER A 398 -7.95 -0.06 -15.21
N VAL A 399 -7.00 0.07 -16.14
CA VAL A 399 -7.12 -0.41 -17.49
C VAL A 399 -5.93 -1.31 -17.79
N GLY A 400 -6.20 -2.45 -18.41
CA GLY A 400 -5.17 -3.35 -18.87
C GLY A 400 -5.32 -3.60 -20.37
N LEU A 401 -4.22 -3.64 -21.08
CA LEU A 401 -4.14 -3.93 -22.51
C LEU A 401 -2.99 -4.89 -22.77
N GLY A 402 -3.12 -5.71 -23.79
CA GLY A 402 -2.03 -6.58 -24.20
C GLY A 402 -2.47 -7.68 -25.12
N GLY A 403 -1.66 -8.72 -25.18
CA GLY A 403 -1.94 -9.83 -26.05
C GLY A 403 -1.14 -11.08 -25.72
N ARG A 404 -1.50 -12.16 -26.38
CA ARG A 404 -0.80 -13.44 -26.33
C ARG A 404 -0.27 -13.78 -27.71
N ILE A 405 0.95 -14.28 -27.76
CA ILE A 405 1.60 -14.79 -28.95
C ILE A 405 1.83 -16.29 -28.74
N ASN A 406 1.15 -17.12 -29.52
CA ASN A 406 1.36 -18.58 -29.54
C ASN A 406 2.58 -18.89 -30.38
N LEU A 407 3.73 -19.09 -29.77
CA LEU A 407 5.00 -19.39 -30.44
C LEU A 407 5.05 -20.84 -30.96
N SER A 408 4.36 -21.73 -30.26
CA SER A 408 4.17 -23.12 -30.65
C SER A 408 2.91 -23.70 -29.99
N LYS A 409 2.64 -24.97 -30.19
CA LYS A 409 1.54 -25.69 -29.51
C LYS A 409 1.76 -25.81 -27.99
N ALA A 410 3.02 -25.67 -27.52
CA ALA A 410 3.41 -25.85 -26.14
C ALA A 410 3.91 -24.55 -25.49
N LEU A 411 4.09 -23.47 -26.21
CA LEU A 411 4.68 -22.24 -25.72
C LEU A 411 3.92 -21.03 -26.22
N SER A 412 3.49 -20.20 -25.28
CA SER A 412 2.89 -18.88 -25.54
C SER A 412 3.58 -17.79 -24.71
N LEU A 413 3.53 -16.58 -25.21
CA LEU A 413 4.06 -15.39 -24.56
C LEU A 413 2.91 -14.39 -24.35
N ASP A 414 2.66 -14.00 -23.10
CA ASP A 414 1.77 -12.90 -22.76
C ASP A 414 2.58 -11.61 -22.63
N VAL A 415 2.07 -10.50 -23.15
CA VAL A 415 2.64 -9.16 -23.01
C VAL A 415 1.52 -8.21 -22.57
N ALA A 416 1.76 -7.44 -21.52
CA ALA A 416 0.73 -6.62 -20.95
C ALA A 416 1.26 -5.26 -20.48
N TYR A 417 0.40 -4.26 -20.59
CA TYR A 417 0.52 -2.96 -19.93
C TYR A 417 -0.75 -2.68 -19.13
N PHE A 418 -0.58 -2.30 -17.88
CA PHE A 418 -1.67 -2.06 -16.95
C PHE A 418 -1.39 -0.74 -16.21
N TRP A 419 -2.41 0.11 -16.07
CA TRP A 419 -2.28 1.32 -15.26
C TRP A 419 -3.53 1.55 -14.42
N THR A 420 -3.35 2.25 -13.32
CA THR A 420 -4.42 2.64 -12.41
C THR A 420 -4.49 4.16 -12.32
N THR A 421 -5.69 4.69 -12.47
CA THR A 421 -6.01 6.09 -12.23
C THR A 421 -6.77 6.17 -10.91
N TYR A 422 -6.27 7.00 -10.01
CA TYR A 422 -6.82 7.18 -8.67
C TYR A 422 -7.58 8.50 -8.57
N SER A 423 -8.67 8.48 -7.81
CA SER A 423 -9.34 9.69 -7.35
C SER A 423 -8.59 10.23 -6.14
N ASP A 424 -8.28 11.52 -6.13
CA ASP A 424 -7.67 12.14 -4.95
C ASP A 424 -8.57 11.99 -3.73
N TYR A 425 -7.97 11.76 -2.57
CA TYR A 425 -8.67 11.74 -1.29
C TYR A 425 -8.27 12.95 -0.46
N THR A 426 -9.26 13.75 -0.06
CA THR A 426 -9.03 14.89 0.83
C THR A 426 -9.41 14.51 2.26
N LYS A 427 -8.45 14.64 3.18
CA LYS A 427 -8.66 14.49 4.62
C LYS A 427 -8.71 15.86 5.26
N GLU A 428 -9.81 16.17 5.93
CA GLU A 428 -10.02 17.43 6.62
C GLU A 428 -9.44 17.40 8.05
N ASN A 429 -8.82 18.49 8.46
CA ASN A 429 -8.20 18.66 9.76
C ASN A 429 -7.34 17.46 10.22
N PRO A 430 -6.38 16.99 9.40
CA PRO A 430 -5.61 15.80 9.72
C PRO A 430 -4.70 15.95 10.93
N ARG A 431 -4.38 17.18 11.33
CA ARG A 431 -3.53 17.52 12.48
C ARG A 431 -4.32 17.84 13.74
N GLY A 432 -5.67 17.77 13.67
CA GLY A 432 -6.54 17.96 14.83
C GLY A 432 -6.46 19.36 15.43
N LEU A 433 -6.35 20.39 14.58
CA LEU A 433 -6.31 21.78 15.00
C LEU A 433 -7.65 22.22 15.59
N ASP A 434 -7.64 23.27 16.37
CA ASP A 434 -8.84 23.83 16.95
C ASP A 434 -9.84 24.36 15.89
N GLU A 435 -11.07 24.60 16.29
CA GLU A 435 -12.18 24.95 15.40
C GLU A 435 -11.87 26.17 14.51
N ALA A 436 -11.09 27.13 15.00
CA ALA A 436 -10.73 28.35 14.27
C ALA A 436 -9.79 28.05 13.08
N MET A 437 -8.98 27.02 13.17
CA MET A 437 -7.98 26.65 12.16
C MET A 437 -8.33 25.35 11.39
N ALA A 438 -9.28 24.59 11.89
CA ALA A 438 -9.63 23.28 11.34
C ALA A 438 -9.98 23.30 9.84
N SER A 439 -10.69 24.33 9.39
CA SER A 439 -11.09 24.48 7.98
C SER A 439 -9.92 24.85 7.05
N MET A 440 -8.79 25.29 7.60
CA MET A 440 -7.58 25.64 6.88
C MET A 440 -6.55 24.50 6.84
N ASP A 441 -6.85 23.37 7.48
CA ASP A 441 -5.95 22.25 7.64
C ASP A 441 -6.50 21.05 6.85
N LYS A 442 -5.77 20.64 5.79
CA LYS A 442 -6.17 19.51 4.96
C LYS A 442 -5.00 18.85 4.27
N ASP A 443 -5.12 17.54 4.05
CA ASP A 443 -4.20 16.76 3.24
C ASP A 443 -4.94 16.19 2.03
N VAL A 444 -4.34 16.33 0.85
CA VAL A 444 -4.81 15.71 -0.38
C VAL A 444 -3.86 14.58 -0.73
N TYR A 445 -4.36 13.36 -0.69
CA TYR A 445 -3.63 12.14 -1.06
C TYR A 445 -3.88 11.82 -2.52
N SER A 446 -2.82 11.60 -3.27
CA SER A 446 -2.89 11.18 -4.67
C SER A 446 -1.92 10.04 -4.97
N ARG A 447 -2.22 9.25 -6.00
CA ARG A 447 -1.43 8.07 -6.37
C ARG A 447 -1.39 7.87 -7.87
N THR A 448 -0.33 7.22 -8.33
CA THR A 448 -0.24 6.66 -9.68
C THR A 448 0.26 5.22 -9.62
N ASN A 449 -0.08 4.42 -10.64
CA ASN A 449 0.43 3.07 -10.78
C ASN A 449 0.53 2.68 -12.25
N LYS A 450 1.68 2.16 -12.65
CA LYS A 450 1.94 1.63 -14.00
C LYS A 450 2.67 0.30 -13.86
N VAL A 451 2.20 -0.71 -14.58
CA VAL A 451 2.76 -2.06 -14.53
C VAL A 451 2.95 -2.60 -15.94
N PHE A 452 4.13 -3.15 -16.18
CA PHE A 452 4.43 -3.93 -17.38
C PHE A 452 4.58 -5.39 -16.98
N GLY A 453 4.07 -6.30 -17.78
CA GLY A 453 4.13 -7.72 -17.51
C GLY A 453 4.43 -8.55 -18.77
N VAL A 454 5.23 -9.58 -18.56
CA VAL A 454 5.56 -10.60 -19.55
C VAL A 454 5.43 -11.97 -18.94
#